data_259d0a5011227c06464f876897afd867
#
_entry.id   259d0a5011227c06464f876897afd867
#
_cell.length_a   1.000
_cell.length_b   1.000
_cell.length_c   1.000
_cell.angle_alpha   90.00
_cell.angle_beta   90.00
_cell.angle_gamma   90.00
#
_symmetry.space_group_name_H-M   'P 1'
#
loop_
_entity.id
_entity.type
_entity.pdbx_description
1 polymer ?
#
loop_
_entity_poly.entity_id
_entity_poly.type
_entity_poly.pdbx_seq_one_letter_code
_entity_poly.pdbx_strand_id
1 'polypeptide(L)'
;MPYFIDMYNKAELVIVPSERMYQRLVEEGLTVKKYVVQKMWDFNVHMDLHTPSFERKLYFLGDVSRFPFFQNWQYDTPLHAFGNHNSDYDYSKVHFGGWLNKTELLLELSKGGFGLVWGNQEDPKDEKVYYKMNCSYKLASYLSAGIPVIVPDYLSNADFVKEKGIGFVVSSLEEANEMIQNCTEDNYNQMVTNLKHVQYLINNGYFTKKLFVDTIMALD
;
A
#
# COMPACT_ATOMS: atom_id res chain seq x y z
N MET A 1 18.61 6.65 17.30
CA MET A 1 19.02 6.44 15.91
C MET A 1 20.48 6.76 15.54
N PRO A 2 21.38 7.32 16.39
CA PRO A 2 22.72 7.71 15.97
C PRO A 2 23.54 6.60 15.29
N TYR A 3 23.46 5.39 15.82
CA TYR A 3 24.22 4.23 15.29
C TYR A 3 23.92 3.92 13.81
N PHE A 4 22.66 3.99 13.38
CA PHE A 4 22.30 3.73 11.99
C PHE A 4 22.75 4.84 11.05
N ILE A 5 22.69 6.08 11.49
CA ILE A 5 23.18 7.24 10.71
C ILE A 5 24.68 7.15 10.49
N ASP A 6 25.46 6.79 11.53
CA ASP A 6 26.92 6.59 11.41
C ASP A 6 27.26 5.45 10.42
N MET A 7 26.43 4.40 10.39
CA MET A 7 26.59 3.31 9.43
C MET A 7 26.27 3.77 7.99
N TYR A 8 25.16 4.48 7.81
CA TYR A 8 24.77 4.99 6.49
C TYR A 8 25.76 6.01 5.94
N ASN A 9 26.38 6.83 6.78
CA ASN A 9 27.40 7.81 6.38
C ASN A 9 28.70 7.19 5.85
N LYS A 10 28.88 5.87 5.98
CA LYS A 10 30.00 5.13 5.36
C LYS A 10 29.69 4.65 3.95
N ALA A 11 28.43 4.74 3.50
CA ALA A 11 28.04 4.34 2.18
C ALA A 11 28.34 5.46 1.15
N GLU A 12 28.57 5.09 -0.08
CA GLU A 12 28.70 6.04 -1.18
C GLU A 12 27.32 6.53 -1.67
N LEU A 13 26.31 5.68 -1.55
CA LEU A 13 24.94 5.94 -1.96
C LEU A 13 23.98 5.25 -0.98
N VAL A 14 22.80 5.84 -0.75
CA VAL A 14 21.72 5.22 0.01
C VAL A 14 20.50 4.99 -0.85
N ILE A 15 19.84 3.86 -0.66
CA ILE A 15 18.53 3.57 -1.23
C ILE A 15 17.47 3.84 -0.17
N VAL A 16 16.49 4.66 -0.49
CA VAL A 16 15.43 5.05 0.42
C VAL A 16 14.04 4.73 -0.17
N PRO A 17 13.04 4.42 0.65
CA PRO A 17 11.70 4.11 0.16
C PRO A 17 10.98 5.33 -0.42
N SER A 18 11.28 6.54 0.06
CA SER A 18 10.66 7.80 -0.39
C SER A 18 11.60 9.00 -0.20
N GLU A 19 11.32 10.09 -0.91
CA GLU A 19 11.99 11.38 -0.72
C GLU A 19 11.87 11.87 0.73
N ARG A 20 10.71 11.69 1.37
CA ARG A 20 10.48 12.08 2.76
C ARG A 20 11.37 11.32 3.73
N MET A 21 11.64 10.03 3.46
CA MET A 21 12.60 9.25 4.26
C MET A 21 14.02 9.82 4.10
N TYR A 22 14.44 10.15 2.89
CA TYR A 22 15.74 10.78 2.67
C TYR A 22 15.89 12.09 3.46
N GLN A 23 14.90 12.98 3.36
CA GLN A 23 14.89 14.25 4.10
C GLN A 23 14.97 14.03 5.62
N ARG A 24 14.20 13.07 6.12
CA ARG A 24 14.25 12.71 7.55
C ARG A 24 15.62 12.22 7.98
N LEU A 25 16.29 11.39 7.18
CA LEU A 25 17.64 10.91 7.47
C LEU A 25 18.65 12.06 7.47
N VAL A 26 18.51 13.03 6.56
CA VAL A 26 19.35 14.25 6.52
C VAL A 26 19.16 15.08 7.79
N GLU A 27 17.91 15.29 8.25
CA GLU A 27 17.60 15.97 9.52
C GLU A 27 18.24 15.26 10.72
N GLU A 28 18.38 13.93 10.67
CA GLU A 28 19.02 13.11 11.70
C GLU A 28 20.55 13.01 11.57
N GLY A 29 21.15 13.66 10.55
CA GLY A 29 22.61 13.74 10.40
C GLY A 29 23.19 12.90 9.25
N LEU A 30 22.37 12.42 8.30
CA LEU A 30 22.88 11.80 7.08
C LEU A 30 23.65 12.81 6.23
N THR A 31 24.88 12.47 5.86
CA THR A 31 25.77 13.32 5.05
C THR A 31 25.91 12.83 3.61
N VAL A 32 25.45 11.62 3.31
CA VAL A 32 25.49 11.01 1.96
C VAL A 32 24.52 11.76 1.05
N LYS A 33 25.07 12.32 -0.04
CA LYS A 33 24.30 13.14 -1.00
C LYS A 33 23.74 12.33 -2.16
N LYS A 34 24.36 11.20 -2.51
CA LYS A 34 23.86 10.32 -3.56
C LYS A 34 22.78 9.42 -2.97
N TYR A 35 21.59 9.45 -3.57
CA TYR A 35 20.51 8.56 -3.14
C TYR A 35 19.61 8.17 -4.32
N VAL A 36 18.93 7.05 -4.18
CA VAL A 36 17.93 6.56 -5.12
C VAL A 36 16.66 6.18 -4.36
N VAL A 37 15.52 6.54 -4.92
CA VAL A 37 14.21 6.28 -4.31
C VAL A 37 13.59 5.02 -4.91
N GLN A 38 13.22 4.06 -4.05
CA GLN A 38 12.59 2.80 -4.46
C GLN A 38 11.20 2.99 -5.08
N LYS A 39 10.40 3.93 -4.59
CA LYS A 39 9.04 4.30 -5.03
C LYS A 39 7.97 3.22 -4.85
N MET A 40 8.19 1.96 -5.22
CA MET A 40 7.20 0.89 -5.20
C MET A 40 7.87 -0.47 -4.99
N TRP A 41 7.16 -1.41 -4.36
CA TRP A 41 7.54 -2.82 -4.33
C TRP A 41 7.03 -3.53 -5.58
N ASP A 42 7.81 -4.50 -6.07
CA ASP A 42 7.36 -5.41 -7.10
C ASP A 42 6.78 -6.69 -6.49
N PHE A 43 5.95 -7.37 -7.24
CA PHE A 43 5.24 -8.55 -6.75
C PHE A 43 5.44 -9.81 -7.60
N ASN A 44 6.14 -9.76 -8.71
CA ASN A 44 6.44 -10.88 -9.64
C ASN A 44 5.34 -11.97 -9.69
N VAL A 45 4.37 -11.77 -10.57
CA VAL A 45 3.23 -12.67 -10.73
C VAL A 45 3.33 -13.38 -12.07
N HIS A 46 3.28 -14.72 -12.04
CA HIS A 46 3.37 -15.59 -13.22
C HIS A 46 2.15 -16.50 -13.30
N MET A 47 0.96 -15.95 -13.07
CA MET A 47 -0.30 -16.67 -13.17
C MET A 47 -1.39 -15.75 -13.73
N ASP A 48 -2.42 -16.35 -14.30
CA ASP A 48 -3.59 -15.62 -14.74
C ASP A 48 -4.44 -15.20 -13.54
N LEU A 49 -4.74 -13.91 -13.47
CA LEU A 49 -5.62 -13.31 -12.46
C LEU A 49 -7.01 -13.06 -13.08
N HIS A 50 -8.03 -12.97 -12.22
CA HIS A 50 -9.36 -12.58 -12.68
C HIS A 50 -9.34 -11.13 -13.20
N THR A 51 -10.28 -10.80 -14.07
CA THR A 51 -10.63 -9.40 -14.35
C THR A 51 -11.51 -8.91 -13.21
N PRO A 52 -11.09 -7.90 -12.44
CA PRO A 52 -11.85 -7.46 -11.27
C PRO A 52 -13.26 -6.97 -11.64
N SER A 53 -14.27 -7.42 -10.91
CA SER A 53 -15.64 -6.92 -11.00
C SER A 53 -15.92 -5.83 -9.98
N PHE A 54 -16.86 -4.94 -10.29
CA PHE A 54 -17.27 -3.91 -9.35
C PHE A 54 -18.01 -4.51 -8.16
N GLU A 55 -17.44 -4.38 -6.98
CA GLU A 55 -18.05 -4.74 -5.71
C GLU A 55 -17.75 -3.67 -4.66
N ARG A 56 -18.76 -3.25 -3.90
CA ARG A 56 -18.60 -2.30 -2.78
C ARG A 56 -18.12 -3.02 -1.54
N LYS A 57 -16.87 -3.52 -1.58
CA LYS A 57 -16.20 -4.16 -0.45
C LYS A 57 -14.75 -3.70 -0.34
N LEU A 58 -14.23 -3.73 0.87
CA LEU A 58 -12.84 -3.44 1.18
C LEU A 58 -12.09 -4.71 1.55
N TYR A 59 -10.83 -4.79 1.13
CA TYR A 59 -9.87 -5.77 1.60
C TYR A 59 -8.81 -5.12 2.48
N PHE A 60 -8.45 -5.77 3.56
CA PHE A 60 -7.32 -5.40 4.40
C PHE A 60 -6.38 -6.58 4.60
N LEU A 61 -5.08 -6.33 4.44
CA LEU A 61 -4.02 -7.32 4.62
C LEU A 61 -3.21 -7.02 5.88
N GLY A 62 -3.08 -7.99 6.77
CA GLY A 62 -2.22 -7.91 7.93
C GLY A 62 -2.86 -8.38 9.23
N ASP A 63 -2.12 -8.21 10.31
CA ASP A 63 -2.57 -8.54 11.66
C ASP A 63 -3.59 -7.51 12.15
N VAL A 64 -4.84 -7.92 12.18
CA VAL A 64 -6.00 -7.08 12.53
C VAL A 64 -5.94 -6.60 13.99
N SER A 65 -5.32 -7.38 14.89
CA SER A 65 -5.20 -7.03 16.31
C SER A 65 -4.40 -5.74 16.57
N ARG A 66 -3.61 -5.32 15.58
CA ARG A 66 -2.81 -4.09 15.65
C ARG A 66 -3.60 -2.81 15.33
N PHE A 67 -4.83 -2.93 14.85
CA PHE A 67 -5.59 -1.81 14.30
C PHE A 67 -6.95 -1.66 14.99
N PRO A 68 -7.09 -0.72 15.96
CA PRO A 68 -8.32 -0.54 16.73
C PRO A 68 -9.56 -0.26 15.88
N PHE A 69 -9.41 0.31 14.69
CA PHE A 69 -10.54 0.65 13.83
C PHE A 69 -11.39 -0.56 13.41
N PHE A 70 -10.84 -1.77 13.45
CA PHE A 70 -11.61 -2.99 13.15
C PHE A 70 -12.72 -3.25 14.18
N GLN A 71 -12.47 -2.97 15.45
CA GLN A 71 -13.46 -3.14 16.53
C GLN A 71 -14.61 -2.12 16.40
N ASN A 72 -14.31 -0.99 15.78
CA ASN A 72 -15.24 0.12 15.59
C ASN A 72 -15.77 0.19 14.15
N TRP A 73 -15.56 -0.86 13.33
CA TRP A 73 -16.03 -0.87 11.95
C TRP A 73 -17.56 -0.94 11.90
N GLN A 74 -18.20 0.16 11.61
CA GLN A 74 -19.66 0.27 11.57
C GLN A 74 -20.19 0.76 10.22
N TYR A 75 -19.30 0.89 9.24
CA TYR A 75 -19.65 1.37 7.91
C TYR A 75 -20.45 0.32 7.13
N ASP A 76 -21.20 0.81 6.11
CA ASP A 76 -21.99 -0.05 5.22
C ASP A 76 -21.14 -0.87 4.25
N THR A 77 -19.92 -0.41 3.99
CA THR A 77 -18.96 -1.15 3.16
C THR A 77 -18.43 -2.37 3.91
N PRO A 78 -18.67 -3.61 3.45
CA PRO A 78 -18.10 -4.81 4.06
C PRO A 78 -16.57 -4.77 4.04
N LEU A 79 -15.95 -5.14 5.17
CA LEU A 79 -14.50 -5.22 5.31
C LEU A 79 -14.06 -6.69 5.39
N HIS A 80 -13.24 -7.11 4.44
CA HIS A 80 -12.66 -8.46 4.38
C HIS A 80 -11.19 -8.41 4.78
N ALA A 81 -10.82 -9.07 5.87
CA ALA A 81 -9.47 -9.05 6.40
C ALA A 81 -8.77 -10.40 6.22
N PHE A 82 -7.53 -10.35 5.73
CA PHE A 82 -6.66 -11.52 5.59
C PHE A 82 -5.41 -11.35 6.46
N GLY A 83 -5.22 -12.27 7.38
CA GLY A 83 -4.13 -12.29 8.35
C GLY A 83 -4.60 -12.76 9.72
N ASN A 84 -3.79 -12.52 10.74
CA ASN A 84 -4.12 -12.89 12.10
C ASN A 84 -5.17 -11.94 12.69
N HIS A 85 -6.01 -12.45 13.56
CA HIS A 85 -6.95 -11.69 14.37
C HIS A 85 -6.99 -12.25 15.78
N ASN A 86 -7.43 -11.44 16.74
CA ASN A 86 -7.68 -11.89 18.11
C ASN A 86 -9.16 -12.29 18.23
N SER A 87 -9.42 -13.53 18.60
CA SER A 87 -10.77 -14.07 18.79
C SER A 87 -11.54 -13.45 19.96
N ASP A 88 -10.85 -12.74 20.85
CA ASP A 88 -11.46 -12.14 22.05
C ASP A 88 -12.24 -10.85 21.75
N TYR A 89 -12.16 -10.34 20.51
CA TYR A 89 -12.86 -9.12 20.08
C TYR A 89 -14.09 -9.45 19.24
N ASP A 90 -15.14 -8.64 19.40
CA ASP A 90 -16.31 -8.68 18.53
C ASP A 90 -16.04 -7.88 17.25
N TYR A 91 -16.02 -8.59 16.13
CA TYR A 91 -15.83 -8.03 14.82
C TYR A 91 -17.04 -8.29 13.92
N SER A 92 -18.24 -8.05 14.43
CA SER A 92 -19.50 -8.48 13.79
C SER A 92 -19.69 -8.01 12.33
N LYS A 93 -19.01 -6.93 11.91
CA LYS A 93 -19.07 -6.39 10.54
C LYS A 93 -17.78 -6.64 9.72
N VAL A 94 -16.85 -7.44 10.23
CA VAL A 94 -15.61 -7.77 9.55
C VAL A 94 -15.59 -9.25 9.19
N HIS A 95 -15.34 -9.56 7.93
CA HIS A 95 -15.21 -10.92 7.43
C HIS A 95 -13.75 -11.34 7.44
N PHE A 96 -13.42 -12.37 8.25
CA PHE A 96 -12.07 -12.91 8.32
C PHE A 96 -11.88 -14.06 7.33
N GLY A 97 -10.99 -13.86 6.36
CA GLY A 97 -10.58 -14.89 5.41
C GLY A 97 -9.40 -15.75 5.90
N GLY A 98 -8.90 -15.48 7.11
CA GLY A 98 -7.74 -16.18 7.66
C GLY A 98 -6.43 -15.82 6.94
N TRP A 99 -5.45 -16.74 7.05
CA TRP A 99 -4.18 -16.59 6.35
C TRP A 99 -4.25 -17.32 5.00
N LEU A 100 -3.91 -16.61 3.94
CA LEU A 100 -3.79 -17.14 2.58
C LEU A 100 -2.34 -17.09 2.12
N ASN A 101 -1.90 -18.09 1.36
CA ASN A 101 -0.62 -17.97 0.66
C ASN A 101 -0.70 -16.91 -0.47
N LYS A 102 0.46 -16.55 -1.01
CA LYS A 102 0.55 -15.48 -2.03
C LYS A 102 -0.40 -15.71 -3.21
N THR A 103 -0.46 -16.93 -3.73
CA THR A 103 -1.28 -17.29 -4.90
C THR A 103 -2.77 -17.20 -4.59
N GLU A 104 -3.20 -17.81 -3.49
CA GLU A 104 -4.59 -17.76 -3.04
C GLU A 104 -5.05 -16.33 -2.77
N LEU A 105 -4.20 -15.53 -2.11
CA LEU A 105 -4.49 -14.14 -1.81
C LEU A 105 -4.69 -13.31 -3.09
N LEU A 106 -3.79 -13.43 -4.06
CA LEU A 106 -3.91 -12.68 -5.32
C LEU A 106 -5.14 -13.09 -6.13
N LEU A 107 -5.47 -14.38 -6.15
CA LEU A 107 -6.69 -14.87 -6.79
C LEU A 107 -7.94 -14.32 -6.11
N GLU A 108 -7.96 -14.29 -4.77
CA GLU A 108 -9.09 -13.72 -4.02
C GLU A 108 -9.25 -12.22 -4.28
N LEU A 109 -8.17 -11.45 -4.13
CA LEU A 109 -8.18 -10.01 -4.37
C LEU A 109 -8.60 -9.65 -5.79
N SER A 110 -8.13 -10.41 -6.79
CA SER A 110 -8.42 -10.14 -8.21
C SER A 110 -9.89 -10.34 -8.61
N LYS A 111 -10.75 -10.87 -7.73
CA LYS A 111 -12.18 -10.98 -8.01
C LYS A 111 -12.87 -9.64 -8.10
N GLY A 112 -12.42 -8.62 -7.35
CA GLY A 112 -12.98 -7.26 -7.37
C GLY A 112 -12.99 -6.59 -6.00
N GLY A 113 -13.61 -5.41 -5.89
CA GLY A 113 -13.57 -4.60 -4.67
C GLY A 113 -12.34 -3.69 -4.60
N PHE A 114 -12.03 -3.16 -3.40
CA PHE A 114 -10.97 -2.17 -3.19
C PHE A 114 -9.99 -2.63 -2.13
N GLY A 115 -8.70 -2.33 -2.31
CA GLY A 115 -7.67 -2.60 -1.32
C GLY A 115 -7.47 -1.42 -0.36
N LEU A 116 -7.65 -1.62 0.95
CA LEU A 116 -7.45 -0.59 1.97
C LEU A 116 -6.00 -0.58 2.48
N VAL A 117 -5.31 0.53 2.27
CA VAL A 117 -4.05 0.84 2.95
C VAL A 117 -4.36 1.81 4.07
N TRP A 118 -4.31 1.36 5.32
CA TRP A 118 -4.60 2.20 6.48
C TRP A 118 -3.67 1.87 7.63
N GLY A 119 -3.26 2.90 8.37
CA GLY A 119 -2.43 2.80 9.57
C GLY A 119 -3.24 2.98 10.84
N ASN A 120 -2.67 2.59 11.97
CA ASN A 120 -3.20 2.95 13.28
C ASN A 120 -2.87 4.42 13.58
N GLN A 121 -3.86 5.29 13.49
CA GLN A 121 -3.68 6.73 13.73
C GLN A 121 -3.52 7.07 15.22
N GLU A 122 -3.88 6.14 16.10
CA GLU A 122 -3.81 6.29 17.56
C GLU A 122 -2.53 5.67 18.16
N ASP A 123 -1.65 5.10 17.34
CA ASP A 123 -0.43 4.44 17.80
C ASP A 123 0.55 5.49 18.37
N PRO A 124 0.99 5.35 19.65
CA PRO A 124 2.03 6.20 20.23
C PRO A 124 3.37 6.17 19.47
N LYS A 125 3.60 5.13 18.67
CA LYS A 125 4.78 4.99 17.78
C LYS A 125 4.63 5.73 16.47
N ASP A 126 3.50 6.44 16.27
CA ASP A 126 3.21 7.26 15.10
C ASP A 126 3.31 6.48 13.77
N GLU A 127 2.43 5.47 13.60
CA GLU A 127 2.31 4.74 12.33
C GLU A 127 2.03 5.68 11.15
N LYS A 128 1.42 6.83 11.40
CA LYS A 128 1.24 7.87 10.37
C LYS A 128 2.57 8.35 9.81
N VAL A 129 3.59 8.54 10.67
CA VAL A 129 4.96 8.87 10.23
C VAL A 129 5.55 7.73 9.41
N TYR A 130 5.34 6.48 9.83
CA TYR A 130 5.79 5.32 9.07
C TYR A 130 5.22 5.30 7.64
N TYR A 131 3.90 5.50 7.48
CA TYR A 131 3.24 5.51 6.16
C TYR A 131 3.64 6.70 5.29
N LYS A 132 4.00 7.83 5.89
CA LYS A 132 4.55 8.99 5.16
C LYS A 132 5.91 8.72 4.54
N MET A 133 6.70 7.84 5.14
CA MET A 133 8.11 7.63 4.78
C MET A 133 8.37 6.35 4.01
N ASN A 134 7.56 5.29 4.23
CA ASN A 134 7.79 3.98 3.63
C ASN A 134 6.90 3.69 2.43
N CYS A 135 7.41 2.83 1.52
CA CYS A 135 6.61 2.18 0.50
C CYS A 135 5.74 1.09 1.14
N SER A 136 4.42 1.17 0.94
CA SER A 136 3.51 0.17 1.46
C SER A 136 3.54 -1.11 0.63
N TYR A 137 3.87 -2.24 1.29
CA TYR A 137 3.79 -3.55 0.65
C TYR A 137 2.33 -3.97 0.37
N LYS A 138 1.38 -3.57 1.23
CA LYS A 138 -0.06 -3.78 0.99
C LYS A 138 -0.51 -3.12 -0.31
N LEU A 139 -0.06 -1.87 -0.55
CA LEU A 139 -0.36 -1.16 -1.79
C LEU A 139 0.08 -1.98 -3.01
N ALA A 140 1.33 -2.44 -3.04
CA ALA A 140 1.84 -3.25 -4.13
C ALA A 140 1.05 -4.55 -4.32
N SER A 141 0.60 -5.20 -3.24
CA SER A 141 -0.21 -6.42 -3.30
C SER A 141 -1.55 -6.19 -3.99
N TYR A 142 -2.27 -5.11 -3.64
CA TYR A 142 -3.54 -4.76 -4.27
C TYR A 142 -3.40 -4.38 -5.74
N LEU A 143 -2.41 -3.53 -6.04
CA LEU A 143 -2.14 -3.12 -7.42
C LEU A 143 -1.69 -4.31 -8.28
N SER A 144 -0.94 -5.26 -7.71
CA SER A 144 -0.55 -6.53 -8.34
C SER A 144 -1.75 -7.41 -8.67
N ALA A 145 -2.76 -7.44 -7.79
CA ALA A 145 -4.00 -8.16 -8.02
C ALA A 145 -4.94 -7.47 -9.04
N GLY A 146 -4.65 -6.21 -9.40
CA GLY A 146 -5.43 -5.46 -10.37
C GLY A 146 -6.65 -4.73 -9.79
N ILE A 147 -6.77 -4.59 -8.48
CA ILE A 147 -7.88 -3.88 -7.84
C ILE A 147 -7.52 -2.45 -7.46
N PRO A 148 -8.47 -1.49 -7.61
CA PRO A 148 -8.31 -0.13 -7.13
C PRO A 148 -8.09 -0.05 -5.61
N VAL A 149 -7.46 1.02 -5.17
CA VAL A 149 -7.05 1.17 -3.76
C VAL A 149 -7.70 2.37 -3.08
N ILE A 150 -7.85 2.25 -1.77
CA ILE A 150 -8.20 3.36 -0.87
C ILE A 150 -6.97 3.62 0.00
N VAL A 151 -6.44 4.83 -0.08
CA VAL A 151 -5.22 5.19 0.63
C VAL A 151 -5.39 6.50 1.40
N PRO A 152 -4.75 6.65 2.57
CA PRO A 152 -4.79 7.92 3.27
C PRO A 152 -3.95 8.99 2.55
N ASP A 153 -4.35 10.25 2.70
CA ASP A 153 -3.72 11.41 2.08
C ASP A 153 -2.24 11.61 2.46
N TYR A 154 -1.85 11.06 3.60
CA TYR A 154 -0.46 11.12 4.08
C TYR A 154 0.43 9.97 3.59
N LEU A 155 -0.10 8.98 2.86
CA LEU A 155 0.72 7.89 2.31
C LEU A 155 1.79 8.45 1.36
N SER A 156 3.01 7.90 1.42
CA SER A 156 4.11 8.31 0.52
C SER A 156 3.76 8.20 -0.97
N ASN A 157 2.87 7.29 -1.32
CA ASN A 157 2.40 7.03 -2.68
C ASN A 157 1.02 7.67 -3.00
N ALA A 158 0.45 8.53 -2.14
CA ALA A 158 -0.88 9.09 -2.34
C ALA A 158 -0.98 9.87 -3.66
N ASP A 159 0.01 10.71 -3.97
CA ASP A 159 0.05 11.46 -5.22
C ASP A 159 0.09 10.53 -6.44
N PHE A 160 0.86 9.45 -6.38
CA PHE A 160 0.90 8.45 -7.45
C PHE A 160 -0.47 7.80 -7.69
N VAL A 161 -1.19 7.43 -6.63
CA VAL A 161 -2.54 6.85 -6.73
C VAL A 161 -3.49 7.84 -7.41
N LYS A 162 -3.45 9.11 -6.99
CA LYS A 162 -4.28 10.19 -7.52
C LYS A 162 -3.95 10.49 -8.99
N GLU A 163 -2.68 10.70 -9.32
CA GLU A 163 -2.23 11.04 -10.69
C GLU A 163 -2.53 9.92 -11.69
N LYS A 164 -2.42 8.67 -11.26
CA LYS A 164 -2.74 7.52 -12.12
C LYS A 164 -4.23 7.20 -12.18
N GLY A 165 -5.06 7.79 -11.31
CA GLY A 165 -6.49 7.52 -11.25
C GLY A 165 -6.79 6.05 -10.98
N ILE A 166 -6.07 5.43 -10.02
CA ILE A 166 -6.13 3.99 -9.72
C ILE A 166 -6.75 3.69 -8.35
N GLY A 167 -7.45 4.66 -7.77
CA GLY A 167 -8.09 4.54 -6.48
C GLY A 167 -8.47 5.89 -5.90
N PHE A 168 -8.85 5.90 -4.63
CA PHE A 168 -9.22 7.11 -3.89
C PHE A 168 -8.17 7.44 -2.83
N VAL A 169 -7.88 8.73 -2.70
CA VAL A 169 -7.05 9.30 -1.64
C VAL A 169 -8.00 9.99 -0.66
N VAL A 170 -8.00 9.58 0.58
CA VAL A 170 -8.98 9.99 1.60
C VAL A 170 -8.31 10.45 2.89
N SER A 171 -9.00 11.30 3.66
CA SER A 171 -8.55 11.81 4.94
C SER A 171 -9.06 11.00 6.14
N SER A 172 -10.13 10.21 5.94
CA SER A 172 -10.76 9.40 6.99
C SER A 172 -11.40 8.11 6.45
N LEU A 173 -11.75 7.18 7.34
CA LEU A 173 -12.47 5.95 6.98
C LEU A 173 -13.94 6.25 6.62
N GLU A 174 -14.53 7.30 7.18
CA GLU A 174 -15.84 7.81 6.81
C GLU A 174 -15.85 8.21 5.33
N GLU A 175 -14.88 9.04 4.93
CA GLU A 175 -14.72 9.46 3.54
C GLU A 175 -14.47 8.26 2.62
N ALA A 176 -13.67 7.28 3.06
CA ALA A 176 -13.46 6.03 2.33
C ALA A 176 -14.78 5.30 2.05
N ASN A 177 -15.64 5.15 3.07
CA ASN A 177 -16.95 4.55 2.93
C ASN A 177 -17.82 5.35 1.96
N GLU A 178 -17.91 6.67 2.10
CA GLU A 178 -18.67 7.54 1.21
C GLU A 178 -18.24 7.41 -0.25
N MET A 179 -16.92 7.44 -0.50
CA MET A 179 -16.38 7.31 -1.86
C MET A 179 -16.72 5.96 -2.49
N ILE A 180 -16.70 4.87 -1.73
CA ILE A 180 -17.06 3.54 -2.22
C ILE A 180 -18.57 3.45 -2.48
N GLN A 181 -19.40 3.95 -1.56
CA GLN A 181 -20.87 3.92 -1.71
C GLN A 181 -21.34 4.74 -2.91
N ASN A 182 -20.68 5.87 -3.20
CA ASN A 182 -20.99 6.74 -4.34
C ASN A 182 -20.27 6.33 -5.64
N CYS A 183 -19.36 5.35 -5.59
CA CYS A 183 -18.66 4.87 -6.78
C CYS A 183 -19.63 4.16 -7.72
N THR A 184 -19.57 4.51 -8.98
CA THR A 184 -20.31 3.80 -10.03
C THR A 184 -19.46 2.68 -10.63
N GLU A 185 -20.09 1.73 -11.31
CA GLU A 185 -19.40 0.68 -12.04
C GLU A 185 -18.48 1.25 -13.12
N ASP A 186 -18.90 2.30 -13.82
CA ASP A 186 -18.09 2.98 -14.83
C ASP A 186 -16.83 3.60 -14.22
N ASN A 187 -16.95 4.27 -13.05
CA ASN A 187 -15.78 4.82 -12.34
C ASN A 187 -14.82 3.71 -11.91
N TYR A 188 -15.33 2.61 -11.39
CA TYR A 188 -14.52 1.46 -11.00
C TYR A 188 -13.78 0.86 -12.20
N ASN A 189 -14.49 0.61 -13.31
CA ASN A 189 -13.93 0.06 -14.53
C ASN A 189 -12.87 0.98 -15.15
N GLN A 190 -13.05 2.29 -15.03
CA GLN A 190 -12.02 3.26 -15.44
C GLN A 190 -10.76 3.14 -14.59
N MET A 191 -10.89 3.01 -13.26
CA MET A 191 -9.75 2.78 -12.36
C MET A 191 -9.02 1.48 -12.68
N VAL A 192 -9.76 0.39 -12.91
CA VAL A 192 -9.19 -0.92 -13.33
C VAL A 192 -8.44 -0.78 -14.66
N THR A 193 -8.99 -0.01 -15.60
CA THR A 193 -8.34 0.23 -16.91
C THR A 193 -7.04 1.02 -16.73
N ASN A 194 -7.06 2.08 -15.93
CA ASN A 194 -5.87 2.88 -15.62
C ASN A 194 -4.79 2.05 -14.91
N LEU A 195 -5.22 1.08 -14.10
CA LEU A 195 -4.33 0.22 -13.33
C LEU A 195 -3.57 -0.81 -14.17
N LYS A 196 -4.08 -1.25 -15.33
CA LYS A 196 -3.48 -2.32 -16.14
C LYS A 196 -1.98 -2.13 -16.41
N HIS A 197 -1.57 -0.91 -16.75
CA HIS A 197 -0.17 -0.63 -17.01
C HIS A 197 0.69 -0.71 -15.74
N VAL A 198 0.19 -0.15 -14.62
CA VAL A 198 0.88 -0.20 -13.31
C VAL A 198 1.00 -1.65 -12.82
N GLN A 199 -0.08 -2.42 -12.94
CA GLN A 199 -0.11 -3.86 -12.62
C GLN A 199 0.96 -4.62 -13.42
N TYR A 200 1.02 -4.39 -14.73
CA TYR A 200 2.03 -5.02 -15.58
C TYR A 200 3.46 -4.70 -15.10
N LEU A 201 3.75 -3.45 -14.78
CA LEU A 201 5.07 -3.03 -14.29
C LEU A 201 5.43 -3.75 -12.97
N ILE A 202 4.52 -3.73 -11.99
CA ILE A 202 4.71 -4.38 -10.68
C ILE A 202 4.91 -5.89 -10.85
N ASN A 203 4.08 -6.55 -11.67
CA ASN A 203 4.10 -8.00 -11.83
C ASN A 203 5.33 -8.50 -12.62
N ASN A 204 6.02 -7.62 -13.32
CA ASN A 204 7.23 -7.94 -14.08
C ASN A 204 8.54 -7.39 -13.47
N GLY A 205 8.52 -6.92 -12.25
CA GLY A 205 9.73 -6.50 -11.52
C GLY A 205 10.36 -5.19 -12.03
N TYR A 206 9.54 -4.31 -12.62
CA TYR A 206 10.04 -3.06 -13.21
C TYR A 206 10.70 -2.14 -12.19
N PHE A 207 10.08 -1.95 -11.03
CA PHE A 207 10.57 -1.00 -10.04
C PHE A 207 11.92 -1.42 -9.45
N THR A 208 12.10 -2.73 -9.19
CA THR A 208 13.39 -3.28 -8.75
C THR A 208 14.45 -3.15 -9.84
N LYS A 209 14.13 -3.51 -11.08
CA LYS A 209 15.07 -3.36 -12.21
C LYS A 209 15.48 -1.91 -12.41
N LYS A 210 14.51 -0.99 -12.39
CA LYS A 210 14.77 0.45 -12.47
C LYS A 210 15.65 0.93 -11.32
N LEU A 211 15.36 0.50 -10.09
CA LEU A 211 16.17 0.84 -8.91
C LEU A 211 17.63 0.47 -9.08
N PHE A 212 17.93 -0.73 -9.60
CA PHE A 212 19.32 -1.15 -9.86
C PHE A 212 19.98 -0.30 -10.95
N VAL A 213 19.27 -0.01 -12.05
CA VAL A 213 19.81 0.85 -13.12
C VAL A 213 20.09 2.26 -12.59
N ASP A 214 19.13 2.87 -11.89
CA ASP A 214 19.29 4.21 -11.30
C ASP A 214 20.45 4.25 -10.29
N THR A 215 20.65 3.16 -9.52
CA THR A 215 21.75 3.06 -8.56
C THR A 215 23.12 3.02 -9.26
N ILE A 216 23.26 2.21 -10.32
CA ILE A 216 24.50 2.14 -11.10
C ILE A 216 24.81 3.51 -11.70
N MET A 217 23.83 4.14 -12.36
CA MET A 217 24.00 5.46 -12.99
C MET A 217 24.31 6.58 -11.98
N ALA A 218 23.89 6.44 -10.73
CA ALA A 218 24.20 7.43 -9.69
C ALA A 218 25.58 7.21 -9.06
N LEU A 219 26.17 6.02 -9.21
CA LEU A 219 27.53 5.71 -8.73
C LEU A 219 28.62 6.16 -9.72
N ASP A 220 28.31 6.12 -11.02
CA ASP A 220 29.19 6.64 -12.07
C ASP A 220 29.25 8.20 -12.00
#